data_40c85ee9ef84251ef03e8f8d4f83ff7a
#
_entry.id   40c85ee9ef84251ef03e8f8d4f83ff7a
#
_cell.length_a   1.000
_cell.length_b   1.000
_cell.length_c   1.000
_cell.angle_alpha   90.00
_cell.angle_beta   90.00
_cell.angle_gamma   90.00
#
_symmetry.space_group_name_H-M   'P 1'
#
loop_
_entity.id
_entity.type
_entity.pdbx_description
1 polymer ?
#
loop_
_entity_poly.entity_id
_entity_poly.type
_entity_poly.pdbx_seq_one_letter_code
_entity_poly.pdbx_strand_id
1 'polypeptide(L)' 'MLVNDRVTVKTDGGERRPGVVLAVEPFSEGTMYLVSLEDYPLGIWFFNELGHEDGIFVEKSE' A
#
# COMPACT_ATOMS: atom_id res chain seq x y z
N MET A 1 7.34 2.25 -5.65
CA MET A 1 7.18 2.99 -4.38
C MET A 1 8.29 2.57 -3.42
N LEU A 2 8.78 3.51 -2.68
CA LEU A 2 9.91 3.31 -1.77
C LEU A 2 9.49 3.61 -0.34
N VAL A 3 10.31 3.16 0.62
CA VAL A 3 10.13 3.50 2.03
C VAL A 3 10.06 5.01 2.18
N ASN A 4 9.17 5.48 3.02
CA ASN A 4 8.85 6.88 3.29
C ASN A 4 8.03 7.60 2.21
N ASP A 5 7.69 6.93 1.12
CA ASP A 5 6.78 7.51 0.13
C ASP A 5 5.38 7.67 0.71
N ARG A 6 4.75 8.78 0.38
CA ARG A 6 3.33 8.98 0.68
C ARG A 6 2.49 8.23 -0.33
N VAL A 7 1.52 7.49 0.17
CA VAL A 7 0.67 6.63 -0.66
C VAL A 7 -0.77 6.77 -0.22
N THR A 8 -1.68 6.24 -1.06
CA THR A 8 -3.05 5.99 -0.66
C THR A 8 -3.31 4.50 -0.76
N VAL A 9 -4.15 3.98 0.14
CA VAL A 9 -4.51 2.57 0.14
C VAL A 9 -5.99 2.40 -0.07
N LYS A 10 -6.34 1.38 -0.84
CA LYS A 10 -7.72 1.00 -1.11
C LYS A 10 -8.26 0.27 0.11
N THR A 11 -9.44 0.66 0.57
CA THR A 11 -10.09 0.03 1.73
C THR A 11 -11.49 -0.44 1.36
N ASP A 12 -12.07 -1.27 2.21
CA ASP A 12 -13.39 -1.85 1.96
C ASP A 12 -14.52 -0.83 1.92
N GLY A 13 -14.34 0.33 2.45
CA GLY A 13 -15.37 1.38 2.47
C GLY A 13 -15.45 2.23 1.22
N GLY A 14 -14.58 2.00 0.25
CA GLY A 14 -14.58 2.71 -1.02
C GLY A 14 -13.68 3.93 -1.10
N GLU A 15 -13.49 4.66 -0.03
CA GLU A 15 -12.56 5.79 -0.03
C GLU A 15 -11.14 5.32 0.23
N ARG A 16 -10.22 5.85 -0.57
CA ARG A 16 -8.80 5.58 -0.34
C ARG A 16 -8.32 6.36 0.87
N ARG A 17 -7.41 5.76 1.62
CA ARG A 17 -6.87 6.36 2.85
C ARG A 17 -5.40 6.70 2.66
N PRO A 18 -4.94 7.84 3.21
CA PRO A 18 -3.54 8.22 3.13
C PRO A 18 -2.68 7.39 4.07
N GLY A 19 -1.44 7.15 3.66
CA GLY A 19 -0.48 6.44 4.48
C GLY A 19 0.95 6.72 4.03
N VAL A 20 1.88 6.10 4.73
CA VAL A 20 3.32 6.21 4.42
C VAL A 20 3.91 4.80 4.40
N VAL A 21 4.70 4.51 3.39
CA VAL A 21 5.35 3.20 3.24
C VAL A 21 6.44 3.04 4.29
N LEU A 22 6.38 1.99 5.07
CA LEU A 22 7.38 1.65 6.10
C LEU A 22 8.35 0.57 5.63
N ALA A 23 7.87 -0.35 4.78
CA ALA A 23 8.70 -1.45 4.28
C ALA A 23 8.16 -1.92 2.93
N VAL A 24 9.03 -2.53 2.14
CA VAL A 24 8.71 -3.03 0.80
C VAL A 24 9.30 -4.44 0.69
N GLU A 25 8.47 -5.41 0.30
CA GLU A 25 8.89 -6.79 0.09
C GLU A 25 8.47 -7.24 -1.31
N PRO A 26 9.42 -7.37 -2.24
CA PRO A 26 9.11 -7.81 -3.59
C PRO A 26 8.97 -9.33 -3.67
N PHE A 27 8.00 -9.78 -4.48
CA PHE A 27 7.76 -11.18 -4.81
C PHE A 27 7.57 -11.29 -6.31
N SER A 28 7.60 -12.52 -6.83
CA SER A 28 7.42 -12.74 -8.27
C SER A 28 6.01 -12.36 -8.75
N GLU A 29 4.99 -12.49 -7.89
CA GLU A 29 3.61 -12.21 -8.25
C GLU A 29 3.17 -10.78 -7.93
N GLY A 30 4.03 -10.01 -7.29
CA GLY A 30 3.70 -8.64 -6.90
C GLY A 30 4.58 -8.15 -5.78
N THR A 31 4.13 -7.11 -5.09
CA THR A 31 4.92 -6.50 -4.03
C THR A 31 4.04 -6.27 -2.80
N MET A 32 4.57 -6.60 -1.63
CA MET A 32 3.92 -6.24 -0.37
C MET A 32 4.50 -4.95 0.17
N TYR A 33 3.61 -4.10 0.64
CA TYR A 33 3.96 -2.82 1.26
C TYR A 33 3.42 -2.78 2.68
N LEU A 34 4.29 -2.48 3.63
CA LEU A 34 3.85 -2.15 4.99
C LEU A 34 3.55 -0.67 5.01
N VAL A 35 2.29 -0.31 5.25
CA VAL A 35 1.85 1.08 5.18
C VAL A 35 1.34 1.53 6.54
N SER A 36 1.94 2.61 7.05
CA SER A 36 1.48 3.26 8.27
C SER A 36 0.24 4.07 7.96
N LEU A 37 -0.83 3.81 8.69
CA LEU A 37 -2.08 4.57 8.60
C LEU A 37 -2.30 5.32 9.90
N GLU A 38 -3.19 6.32 9.87
CA GLU A 38 -3.47 7.15 11.04
C GLU A 38 -3.90 6.32 12.26
N ASP A 39 -4.80 5.35 12.04
CA ASP A 39 -5.30 4.49 13.10
C ASP A 39 -4.49 3.19 13.28
N TYR A 40 -3.51 2.94 12.42
CA TYR A 40 -2.59 1.80 12.52
C TYR A 40 -1.17 2.26 12.21
N PRO A 41 -0.57 3.04 13.12
CA PRO A 41 0.74 3.66 12.84
C PRO A 41 1.90 2.67 12.70
N LEU A 42 1.80 1.47 13.27
CA LEU A 42 2.82 0.43 13.11
C LEU A 42 2.72 -0.28 11.77
N GLY A 43 1.66 -0.01 11.02
CA GLY A 43 1.52 -0.46 9.66
C GLY A 43 0.65 -1.68 9.46
N ILE A 44 0.09 -1.77 8.27
CA ILE A 44 -0.65 -2.92 7.78
C ILE A 44 -0.01 -3.32 6.45
N TRP A 45 0.13 -4.62 6.21
CA TRP A 45 0.66 -5.13 4.96
C TRP A 45 -0.43 -5.16 3.89
N PHE A 46 -0.11 -4.60 2.72
CA PHE A 46 -0.96 -4.64 1.54
C PHE A 46 -0.18 -5.25 0.38
N PHE A 47 -0.84 -6.06 -0.42
CA PHE A 47 -0.23 -6.69 -1.59
C PHE A 47 -0.72 -6.03 -2.87
N ASN A 48 0.23 -5.57 -3.69
CA ASN A 48 -0.07 -5.10 -5.04
C ASN A 48 0.24 -6.24 -6.02
N GLU A 49 -0.79 -6.80 -6.60
CA GLU A 49 -0.64 -7.94 -7.51
C GLU A 49 -0.25 -7.47 -8.90
N LEU A 50 0.86 -7.99 -9.40
CA LEU A 50 1.38 -7.64 -10.72
C LEU A 50 0.42 -8.11 -11.81
N GLY A 51 0.08 -7.20 -12.73
CA GLY A 51 -0.76 -7.53 -13.88
C GLY A 51 -2.26 -7.53 -13.62
N HIS A 52 -2.70 -7.18 -12.42
CA HIS A 52 -4.13 -7.12 -12.07
C HIS A 52 -4.49 -5.74 -11.54
N GLU A 53 -5.28 -4.99 -12.31
CA GLU A 53 -5.70 -3.65 -11.90
C GLU A 53 -6.50 -3.67 -10.59
N ASP A 54 -7.38 -4.65 -10.43
CA ASP A 54 -8.20 -4.78 -9.23
C ASP A 54 -7.38 -5.25 -8.02
N GLY A 55 -6.19 -5.77 -8.27
CA GLY A 55 -5.28 -6.22 -7.22
C GLY A 55 -4.28 -5.19 -6.76
N ILE A 56 -4.44 -3.93 -7.14
CA ILE A 56 -3.54 -2.84 -6.73
C ILE A 56 -4.18 -2.07 -5.59
N PHE A 57 -3.68 -2.28 -4.38
CA PHE A 57 -4.21 -1.64 -3.17
C PHE A 57 -3.47 -0.37 -2.80
N VAL A 58 -2.19 -0.29 -3.11
CA VAL A 58 -1.34 0.84 -2.72
C VAL A 58 -0.93 1.61 -3.97
N GLU A 59 -1.18 2.92 -3.97
CA GLU A 59 -0.79 3.80 -5.07
C GLU A 59 -0.05 5.00 -4.50
N LYS A 60 0.91 5.49 -5.26
CA LYS A 60 1.67 6.66 -4.85
C LYS A 60 0.77 7.89 -4.81
N SER A 61 0.85 8.62 -3.71
CA SER A 61 0.17 9.90 -3.54
C SER A 61 1.05 11.01 -4.12
N GLU A 62 0.42 11.96 -4.74
CA GLU A 62 1.15 13.13 -5.26
C GLU A 62 1.34 14.22 -4.24
#